data_c33ebca42e577c1c07250e5d758595a4
#
_entry.id   c33ebca42e577c1c07250e5d758595a4
#
_cell.length_a   1.000
_cell.length_b   1.000
_cell.length_c   1.000
_cell.angle_alpha   90.00
_cell.angle_beta   90.00
_cell.angle_gamma   90.00
#
_symmetry.space_group_name_H-M   'P 1'
#
loop_
_entity.id
_entity.type
_entity.pdbx_description
1 polymer ?
#
loop_
_entity_poly.entity_id
_entity_poly.type
_entity_poly.pdbx_seq_one_letter_code
_entity_poly.pdbx_strand_id
1 'polypeptide(L)'
;MLHTEEDMKPGHLKTFFLPGENTRMVIVASLIGVIAGVANICFRTVLEFVHHSIFVPGYAIVSQGGWYTLLLPLIPVSGMVLLIPLAILFPGEIYGYGFTKFLRKVNIRGGSMKFRKNILKIISCSLTIGTGNSAGVEGPIAQVGGALGSAIGKIFKVSGNRTKVYTAAGCAGGVAAMFNAPIAGVFFAAEIVLLGTYEISSFSVLVVSSAMATVVSRSYYGEIPAFPIPEFHLVNPLAEIPLYMIMGVLMGLVAVLHIYIFYEVRDRFEALNISQHVKPIIGAFIIGCTAIFFPQIMGDGYHYIKDVLAGHGVIWVMAILIFLKIFATAVTLGSGGSGGVFAPALFIGSVIGGSYGSIVHNLFPSVTASSGAYAAVGLGAFLAATTHAPITAIFLLFEMTGNHLIIIPIMLTSIIGTAVASKLNADSIDTVDLTRERIDIHEGREIAIMKSIRVGKVITEEVDFISEKANVDHLLEIFQMAKDSFYFPVIDETGHMVGIISLQDVKGILHDKELRLSATVGDICTRNVLTLTPDDNIYTAMTYFDVRGIAEIPVVESPEDQWVVGMLKRRDVIDAYNREVLKKGISERSASIKLT
;
A
#
# COMPACT_ATOMS: atom_id res chain seq x y z
N MET A 1 -40.12 -18.14 -54.33
CA MET A 1 -40.98 -17.03 -53.96
C MET A 1 -40.16 -16.19 -52.94
N LEU A 2 -39.62 -15.11 -53.44
CA LEU A 2 -39.31 -13.82 -52.81
C LEU A 2 -38.91 -13.81 -51.36
N HIS A 3 -37.61 -13.86 -51.10
CA HIS A 3 -37.00 -13.29 -49.91
C HIS A 3 -36.65 -11.83 -50.20
N THR A 4 -37.27 -10.94 -49.49
CA THR A 4 -37.04 -9.51 -49.48
C THR A 4 -35.65 -9.20 -48.92
N GLU A 5 -34.86 -8.46 -49.70
CA GLU A 5 -33.64 -7.76 -49.24
C GLU A 5 -34.03 -6.75 -48.16
N GLU A 6 -33.70 -7.03 -46.92
CA GLU A 6 -33.74 -6.03 -45.86
C GLU A 6 -32.53 -5.08 -46.00
N ASP A 7 -32.86 -3.84 -46.32
CA ASP A 7 -31.97 -2.68 -46.37
C ASP A 7 -31.04 -2.60 -45.14
N MET A 8 -29.77 -2.91 -45.32
CA MET A 8 -28.73 -2.60 -44.36
C MET A 8 -28.56 -1.08 -44.30
N LYS A 9 -29.13 -0.47 -43.25
CA LYS A 9 -28.98 0.97 -42.99
C LYS A 9 -27.50 1.31 -42.81
N PRO A 10 -26.95 2.38 -43.41
CA PRO A 10 -25.53 2.75 -43.38
C PRO A 10 -25.01 3.19 -41.98
N GLY A 11 -25.87 3.14 -40.97
CA GLY A 11 -25.49 3.43 -39.55
C GLY A 11 -24.75 2.30 -38.85
N HIS A 12 -24.94 1.04 -39.26
CA HIS A 12 -24.29 -0.11 -38.59
C HIS A 12 -22.80 -0.29 -38.91
N LEU A 13 -22.33 0.21 -40.03
CA LEU A 13 -20.92 0.16 -40.41
C LEU A 13 -20.05 1.14 -39.58
N LYS A 14 -20.60 2.28 -39.16
CA LYS A 14 -19.86 3.23 -38.29
C LYS A 14 -19.68 2.74 -36.87
N THR A 15 -20.58 1.92 -36.34
CA THR A 15 -20.45 1.31 -34.99
C THR A 15 -19.47 0.14 -34.94
N PHE A 16 -19.23 -0.53 -36.08
CA PHE A 16 -18.28 -1.64 -36.19
C PHE A 16 -16.80 -1.18 -36.16
N PHE A 17 -16.51 0.05 -36.56
CA PHE A 17 -15.16 0.64 -36.56
C PHE A 17 -14.80 1.43 -35.29
N LEU A 18 -15.75 1.69 -34.38
CA LEU A 18 -15.44 2.25 -33.09
C LEU A 18 -15.02 1.12 -32.16
N PRO A 19 -13.73 1.09 -31.68
CA PRO A 19 -13.30 0.01 -30.81
C PRO A 19 -14.18 -0.02 -29.57
N GLY A 20 -14.73 -1.19 -29.24
CA GLY A 20 -15.48 -1.42 -28.02
C GLY A 20 -14.70 -0.98 -26.78
N GLU A 21 -15.37 -0.78 -25.68
CA GLU A 21 -14.77 -0.26 -24.45
C GLU A 21 -13.54 -1.08 -24.02
N ASN A 22 -13.63 -2.41 -24.07
CA ASN A 22 -12.53 -3.30 -23.75
C ASN A 22 -11.32 -3.13 -24.70
N THR A 23 -11.57 -2.94 -26.00
CA THR A 23 -10.51 -2.71 -26.99
C THR A 23 -9.79 -1.38 -26.74
N ARG A 24 -10.52 -0.33 -26.35
CA ARG A 24 -9.92 0.95 -25.95
C ARG A 24 -9.06 0.80 -24.71
N MET A 25 -9.50 0.04 -23.71
CA MET A 25 -8.73 -0.23 -22.50
C MET A 25 -7.41 -0.96 -22.82
N VAL A 26 -7.43 -1.95 -23.70
CA VAL A 26 -6.23 -2.68 -24.15
C VAL A 26 -5.26 -1.77 -24.89
N ILE A 27 -5.75 -0.92 -25.82
CA ILE A 27 -4.90 0.03 -26.56
C ILE A 27 -4.22 1.03 -25.61
N VAL A 28 -4.98 1.59 -24.67
CA VAL A 28 -4.44 2.52 -23.68
C VAL A 28 -3.43 1.82 -22.75
N ALA A 29 -3.71 0.58 -22.33
CA ALA A 29 -2.79 -0.23 -21.52
C ALA A 29 -1.48 -0.50 -22.27
N SER A 30 -1.54 -0.83 -23.57
CA SER A 30 -0.35 -1.01 -24.41
C SER A 30 0.51 0.26 -24.46
N LEU A 31 -0.13 1.42 -24.65
CA LEU A 31 0.56 2.71 -24.66
C LEU A 31 1.21 3.01 -23.29
N ILE A 32 0.49 2.74 -22.20
CA ILE A 32 1.02 2.90 -20.83
C ILE A 32 2.26 2.02 -20.66
N GLY A 33 2.20 0.75 -21.08
CA GLY A 33 3.31 -0.19 -20.97
C GLY A 33 4.53 0.26 -21.77
N VAL A 34 4.36 0.67 -23.03
CA VAL A 34 5.46 1.19 -23.85
C VAL A 34 6.14 2.39 -23.19
N ILE A 35 5.35 3.37 -22.72
CA ILE A 35 5.88 4.58 -22.08
C ILE A 35 6.56 4.25 -20.74
N ALA A 36 6.01 3.30 -19.96
CA ALA A 36 6.63 2.82 -18.71
C ALA A 36 7.97 2.12 -18.98
N GLY A 37 8.06 1.31 -20.05
CA GLY A 37 9.30 0.67 -20.49
C GLY A 37 10.36 1.70 -20.88
N VAL A 38 10.00 2.73 -21.67
CA VAL A 38 10.91 3.84 -22.00
C VAL A 38 11.36 4.59 -20.74
N ALA A 39 10.45 4.87 -19.81
CA ALA A 39 10.78 5.53 -18.56
C ALA A 39 11.76 4.71 -17.70
N ASN A 40 11.64 3.37 -17.74
CA ASN A 40 12.60 2.48 -17.09
C ASN A 40 13.99 2.59 -17.73
N ILE A 41 14.10 2.61 -19.06
CA ILE A 41 15.37 2.80 -19.77
C ILE A 41 15.99 4.14 -19.36
N CYS A 42 15.23 5.24 -19.38
CA CYS A 42 15.69 6.54 -18.91
C CYS A 42 16.19 6.50 -17.47
N PHE A 43 15.46 5.82 -16.58
CA PHE A 43 15.83 5.74 -15.17
C PHE A 43 17.16 5.00 -14.98
N ARG A 44 17.32 3.82 -15.58
CA ARG A 44 18.57 3.06 -15.54
C ARG A 44 19.74 3.87 -16.11
N THR A 45 19.55 4.52 -17.26
CA THR A 45 20.60 5.35 -17.88
C THR A 45 21.04 6.48 -16.95
N VAL A 46 20.11 7.19 -16.29
CA VAL A 46 20.45 8.24 -15.32
C VAL A 46 21.16 7.67 -14.09
N LEU A 47 20.70 6.52 -13.59
CA LEU A 47 21.34 5.83 -12.46
C LEU A 47 22.77 5.41 -12.79
N GLU A 48 22.98 4.77 -13.92
CA GLU A 48 24.30 4.35 -14.41
C GLU A 48 25.22 5.55 -14.66
N PHE A 49 24.69 6.62 -15.25
CA PHE A 49 25.45 7.86 -15.43
C PHE A 49 25.95 8.41 -14.10
N VAL A 50 25.11 8.52 -13.07
CA VAL A 50 25.50 8.99 -11.73
C VAL A 50 26.54 8.03 -11.12
N HIS A 51 26.30 6.73 -11.23
CA HIS A 51 27.20 5.72 -10.71
C HIS A 51 28.60 5.79 -11.34
N HIS A 52 28.66 5.83 -12.65
CA HIS A 52 29.93 5.92 -13.38
C HIS A 52 30.62 7.29 -13.24
N SER A 53 29.86 8.37 -13.03
CA SER A 53 30.46 9.72 -12.91
C SER A 53 30.95 10.04 -11.49
N ILE A 54 30.33 9.44 -10.44
CA ILE A 54 30.64 9.81 -9.05
C ILE A 54 31.18 8.61 -8.27
N PHE A 55 30.44 7.48 -8.25
CA PHE A 55 30.80 6.34 -7.42
C PHE A 55 32.07 5.64 -7.92
N VAL A 56 32.14 5.29 -9.19
CA VAL A 56 33.28 4.55 -9.76
C VAL A 56 34.60 5.34 -9.62
N PRO A 57 34.70 6.62 -9.98
CA PRO A 57 35.94 7.38 -9.80
C PRO A 57 36.28 7.59 -8.32
N GLY A 58 35.26 7.88 -7.47
CA GLY A 58 35.49 8.05 -6.04
C GLY A 58 35.98 6.74 -5.38
N TYR A 59 35.39 5.60 -5.73
CA TYR A 59 35.80 4.30 -5.21
C TYR A 59 37.19 3.88 -5.72
N ALA A 60 37.55 4.24 -6.97
CA ALA A 60 38.89 4.02 -7.51
C ALA A 60 39.98 4.75 -6.71
N ILE A 61 39.70 5.94 -6.20
CA ILE A 61 40.63 6.70 -5.32
C ILE A 61 40.72 5.95 -3.96
N VAL A 62 39.59 5.58 -3.38
CA VAL A 62 39.53 4.90 -2.06
C VAL A 62 40.23 3.55 -2.11
N SER A 63 40.14 2.81 -3.23
CA SER A 63 40.75 1.49 -3.41
C SER A 63 42.29 1.49 -3.45
N GLN A 64 42.93 2.67 -3.54
CA GLN A 64 44.38 2.79 -3.39
C GLN A 64 44.86 2.47 -1.96
N GLY A 65 43.93 2.41 -1.00
CA GLY A 65 44.22 2.03 0.39
C GLY A 65 44.86 3.14 1.22
N GLY A 66 45.29 2.77 2.44
CA GLY A 66 45.88 3.74 3.37
C GLY A 66 44.87 4.82 3.82
N TRP A 67 45.29 6.07 3.87
CA TRP A 67 44.44 7.18 4.31
C TRP A 67 43.29 7.50 3.33
N TYR A 68 43.41 7.10 2.04
CA TYR A 68 42.33 7.28 1.06
C TYR A 68 41.07 6.54 1.42
N THR A 69 41.15 5.44 2.18
CA THR A 69 39.97 4.70 2.67
C THR A 69 39.06 5.58 3.53
N LEU A 70 39.63 6.55 4.24
CA LEU A 70 38.84 7.50 5.05
C LEU A 70 38.01 8.48 4.23
N LEU A 71 38.23 8.56 2.91
CA LEU A 71 37.44 9.40 2.00
C LEU A 71 36.16 8.72 1.53
N LEU A 72 36.00 7.41 1.79
CA LEU A 72 34.81 6.66 1.38
C LEU A 72 33.48 7.33 1.79
N PRO A 73 33.33 7.90 3.01
CA PRO A 73 32.10 8.58 3.41
C PRO A 73 31.73 9.78 2.53
N LEU A 74 32.67 10.41 1.85
CA LEU A 74 32.39 11.55 0.99
C LEU A 74 31.62 11.16 -0.28
N ILE A 75 31.71 9.89 -0.72
CA ILE A 75 31.02 9.43 -1.93
C ILE A 75 29.50 9.47 -1.73
N PRO A 76 28.88 8.76 -0.74
CA PRO A 76 27.45 8.85 -0.50
C PRO A 76 26.99 10.25 -0.06
N VAL A 77 27.84 11.01 0.67
CA VAL A 77 27.55 12.39 1.05
C VAL A 77 27.41 13.29 -0.18
N SER A 78 28.24 13.12 -1.20
CA SER A 78 28.18 13.93 -2.43
C SER A 78 26.81 13.87 -3.11
N GLY A 79 26.19 12.67 -3.15
CA GLY A 79 24.84 12.49 -3.67
C GLY A 79 23.79 13.27 -2.89
N MET A 80 23.91 13.28 -1.56
CA MET A 80 22.97 13.99 -0.70
C MET A 80 23.14 15.53 -0.81
N VAL A 81 24.36 16.00 -0.98
CA VAL A 81 24.62 17.43 -1.24
C VAL A 81 24.01 17.85 -2.59
N LEU A 82 24.15 17.03 -3.63
CA LEU A 82 23.55 17.29 -4.94
C LEU A 82 22.00 17.24 -4.93
N LEU A 83 21.37 16.61 -3.94
CA LEU A 83 19.92 16.64 -3.75
C LEU A 83 19.40 17.98 -3.21
N ILE A 84 20.23 18.78 -2.52
CA ILE A 84 19.79 20.02 -1.85
C ILE A 84 19.19 21.03 -2.84
N PRO A 85 19.85 21.40 -3.95
CA PRO A 85 19.28 22.33 -4.92
C PRO A 85 17.93 21.85 -5.45
N LEU A 86 17.80 20.54 -5.71
CA LEU A 86 16.58 19.94 -6.19
C LEU A 86 15.45 20.02 -5.15
N ALA A 87 15.78 19.83 -3.89
CA ALA A 87 14.81 19.89 -2.79
C ALA A 87 14.36 21.33 -2.48
N ILE A 88 15.23 22.33 -2.68
CA ILE A 88 14.89 23.75 -2.55
C ILE A 88 13.94 24.18 -3.69
N LEU A 89 14.21 23.73 -4.92
CA LEU A 89 13.37 24.05 -6.08
C LEU A 89 12.01 23.34 -6.03
N PHE A 90 11.94 22.14 -5.41
CA PHE A 90 10.74 21.29 -5.36
C PHE A 90 10.47 20.79 -3.94
N PRO A 91 10.04 21.66 -3.02
CA PRO A 91 9.86 21.31 -1.62
C PRO A 91 8.78 20.24 -1.41
N GLY A 92 9.06 19.28 -0.50
CA GLY A 92 8.13 18.23 -0.06
C GLY A 92 7.99 17.02 -0.98
N GLU A 93 8.72 16.95 -2.12
CA GLU A 93 8.59 15.87 -3.10
C GLU A 93 9.86 15.01 -3.27
N ILE A 94 10.99 15.48 -2.80
CA ILE A 94 12.31 14.89 -3.08
C ILE A 94 12.71 13.88 -2.01
N TYR A 95 12.57 14.23 -0.75
CA TYR A 95 13.08 13.47 0.38
C TYR A 95 12.22 12.28 0.80
N GLY A 96 12.89 11.24 1.28
CA GLY A 96 12.34 10.11 2.04
C GLY A 96 11.62 9.06 1.20
N TYR A 97 11.13 8.06 1.91
CA TYR A 97 10.34 6.95 1.38
C TYR A 97 8.96 7.43 0.94
N GLY A 98 8.77 7.62 -0.36
CA GLY A 98 7.55 8.20 -0.91
C GLY A 98 6.46 7.19 -1.28
N PHE A 99 6.71 5.88 -1.14
CA PHE A 99 5.81 4.85 -1.66
C PHE A 99 4.49 4.78 -0.90
N THR A 100 4.51 4.92 0.43
CA THR A 100 3.28 5.00 1.25
C THR A 100 2.36 6.16 0.82
N LYS A 101 2.95 7.35 0.57
CA LYS A 101 2.19 8.50 0.04
C LYS A 101 1.62 8.23 -1.36
N PHE A 102 2.31 7.43 -2.15
CA PHE A 102 1.83 6.97 -3.45
C PHE A 102 0.63 6.02 -3.29
N LEU A 103 0.72 4.99 -2.44
CA LEU A 103 -0.40 4.07 -2.14
C LEU A 103 -1.66 4.80 -1.68
N ARG A 104 -1.49 5.80 -0.80
CA ARG A 104 -2.57 6.68 -0.37
C ARG A 104 -3.25 7.39 -1.55
N LYS A 105 -2.47 7.94 -2.49
CA LYS A 105 -3.03 8.61 -3.68
C LYS A 105 -3.79 7.64 -4.58
N VAL A 106 -3.29 6.41 -4.74
CA VAL A 106 -3.95 5.38 -5.56
C VAL A 106 -5.27 4.95 -4.93
N ASN A 107 -5.26 4.58 -3.65
CA ASN A 107 -6.38 3.91 -3.01
C ASN A 107 -7.45 4.90 -2.50
N ILE A 108 -7.06 6.08 -2.02
CA ILE A 108 -8.00 7.07 -1.46
C ILE A 108 -8.40 8.13 -2.47
N ARG A 109 -7.45 8.57 -3.34
CA ARG A 109 -7.69 9.66 -4.30
C ARG A 109 -7.92 9.18 -5.73
N GLY A 110 -8.29 7.91 -5.94
CA GLY A 110 -8.59 7.36 -7.26
C GLY A 110 -7.44 7.39 -8.26
N GLY A 111 -6.18 7.39 -7.79
CA GLY A 111 -5.00 7.31 -8.66
C GLY A 111 -4.61 8.60 -9.40
N SER A 112 -5.29 9.72 -9.15
CA SER A 112 -4.96 10.99 -9.81
C SER A 112 -3.68 11.62 -9.27
N MET A 113 -2.65 11.79 -10.12
CA MET A 113 -1.33 12.30 -9.74
C MET A 113 -0.82 13.41 -10.66
N LYS A 114 0.09 14.26 -10.12
CA LYS A 114 0.81 15.27 -10.91
C LYS A 114 2.07 14.62 -11.49
N PHE A 115 2.18 14.53 -12.81
CA PHE A 115 3.28 13.88 -13.52
C PHE A 115 4.64 14.51 -13.21
N ARG A 116 4.73 15.85 -13.32
CA ARG A 116 6.01 16.60 -13.15
C ARG A 116 6.76 16.26 -11.86
N LYS A 117 6.02 16.00 -10.77
CA LYS A 117 6.62 15.72 -9.46
C LYS A 117 7.24 14.33 -9.38
N ASN A 118 6.74 13.38 -10.15
CA ASN A 118 7.24 12.00 -10.12
C ASN A 118 8.47 11.77 -11.00
N ILE A 119 8.68 12.58 -12.03
CA ILE A 119 9.94 12.55 -12.82
C ILE A 119 11.15 12.89 -11.94
N LEU A 120 10.98 13.80 -10.99
CA LEU A 120 12.05 14.18 -10.06
C LEU A 120 12.52 13.00 -9.19
N LYS A 121 11.66 11.97 -9.01
CA LYS A 121 12.06 10.74 -8.32
C LYS A 121 13.15 9.98 -9.07
N ILE A 122 13.20 10.04 -10.40
CA ILE A 122 14.27 9.43 -11.20
C ILE A 122 15.61 10.05 -10.78
N ILE A 123 15.70 11.37 -10.79
CA ILE A 123 16.94 12.08 -10.46
C ILE A 123 17.32 11.90 -8.99
N SER A 124 16.37 12.09 -8.08
CA SER A 124 16.65 12.00 -6.64
C SER A 124 17.06 10.58 -6.22
N CYS A 125 16.42 9.57 -6.78
CA CYS A 125 16.75 8.17 -6.52
C CYS A 125 18.11 7.78 -7.13
N SER A 126 18.38 8.23 -8.36
CA SER A 126 19.68 7.99 -9.01
C SER A 126 20.84 8.65 -8.26
N LEU A 127 20.64 9.86 -7.72
CA LEU A 127 21.64 10.51 -6.87
C LEU A 127 21.84 9.76 -5.55
N THR A 128 20.78 9.25 -4.94
CA THR A 128 20.89 8.49 -3.69
C THR A 128 21.61 7.16 -3.90
N ILE A 129 21.09 6.31 -4.79
CA ILE A 129 21.61 4.95 -5.01
C ILE A 129 22.92 4.95 -5.78
N GLY A 130 22.99 5.77 -6.84
CA GLY A 130 24.16 5.86 -7.71
C GLY A 130 25.43 6.33 -7.00
N THR A 131 25.32 7.04 -5.88
CA THR A 131 26.46 7.44 -5.02
C THR A 131 26.72 6.46 -3.88
N GLY A 132 26.01 5.33 -3.81
CA GLY A 132 26.28 4.25 -2.86
C GLY A 132 25.46 4.28 -1.57
N ASN A 133 24.45 5.14 -1.43
CA ASN A 133 23.51 5.07 -0.31
C ASN A 133 22.61 3.83 -0.45
N SER A 134 22.25 3.20 0.67
CA SER A 134 21.54 1.92 0.70
C SER A 134 20.04 2.06 0.45
N ALA A 135 19.60 1.82 -0.79
CA ALA A 135 18.19 1.85 -1.18
C ALA A 135 17.96 1.11 -2.49
N GLY A 136 16.68 0.83 -2.82
CA GLY A 136 16.26 0.17 -4.06
C GLY A 136 15.60 1.12 -5.06
N VAL A 137 15.55 0.72 -6.32
CA VAL A 137 14.99 1.47 -7.46
C VAL A 137 13.50 1.18 -7.69
N GLU A 138 12.95 0.12 -7.10
CA GLU A 138 11.66 -0.49 -7.43
C GLU A 138 10.48 0.39 -7.03
N GLY A 139 10.47 0.88 -5.80
CA GLY A 139 9.45 1.83 -5.33
C GLY A 139 9.37 3.08 -6.21
N PRO A 140 10.50 3.75 -6.47
CA PRO A 140 10.57 4.88 -7.39
C PRO A 140 10.07 4.59 -8.81
N ILE A 141 10.47 3.48 -9.44
CA ILE A 141 10.01 3.18 -10.81
C ILE A 141 8.52 2.86 -10.85
N ALA A 142 7.97 2.17 -9.83
CA ALA A 142 6.53 1.97 -9.70
C ALA A 142 5.77 3.30 -9.59
N GLN A 143 6.30 4.27 -8.81
CA GLN A 143 5.71 5.60 -8.69
C GLN A 143 5.74 6.38 -10.00
N VAL A 144 6.86 6.30 -10.74
CA VAL A 144 7.02 6.95 -12.06
C VAL A 144 6.06 6.33 -13.07
N GLY A 145 6.05 5.00 -13.18
CA GLY A 145 5.13 4.27 -14.04
C GLY A 145 3.66 4.57 -13.71
N GLY A 146 3.31 4.55 -12.42
CA GLY A 146 1.98 4.89 -11.97
C GLY A 146 1.56 6.32 -12.31
N ALA A 147 2.47 7.29 -12.19
CA ALA A 147 2.21 8.67 -12.56
C ALA A 147 2.01 8.84 -14.08
N LEU A 148 2.73 8.07 -14.90
CA LEU A 148 2.52 7.99 -16.35
C LEU A 148 1.15 7.42 -16.68
N GLY A 149 0.76 6.30 -16.06
CA GLY A 149 -0.58 5.72 -16.22
C GLY A 149 -1.69 6.70 -15.83
N SER A 150 -1.52 7.41 -14.71
CA SER A 150 -2.44 8.48 -14.28
C SER A 150 -2.53 9.63 -15.28
N ALA A 151 -1.40 10.07 -15.85
CA ALA A 151 -1.37 11.15 -16.84
C ALA A 151 -2.08 10.74 -18.15
N ILE A 152 -1.84 9.53 -18.62
CA ILE A 152 -2.50 8.97 -19.79
C ILE A 152 -4.00 8.84 -19.55
N GLY A 153 -4.41 8.34 -18.38
CA GLY A 153 -5.83 8.28 -17.99
C GLY A 153 -6.52 9.65 -18.04
N LYS A 154 -5.84 10.72 -17.64
CA LYS A 154 -6.36 12.11 -17.75
C LYS A 154 -6.48 12.59 -19.18
N ILE A 155 -5.49 12.29 -20.04
CA ILE A 155 -5.53 12.65 -21.47
C ILE A 155 -6.76 12.01 -22.12
N PHE A 156 -7.05 10.74 -21.81
CA PHE A 156 -8.22 10.01 -22.32
C PHE A 156 -9.51 10.31 -21.56
N LYS A 157 -9.51 11.25 -20.59
CA LYS A 157 -10.67 11.71 -19.80
C LYS A 157 -11.48 10.56 -19.17
N VAL A 158 -10.79 9.55 -18.63
CA VAL A 158 -11.42 8.40 -17.99
C VAL A 158 -11.93 8.70 -16.59
N SER A 159 -12.92 7.92 -16.12
CA SER A 159 -13.49 8.04 -14.76
C SER A 159 -12.48 7.72 -13.65
N GLY A 160 -12.76 8.14 -12.40
CA GLY A 160 -11.85 7.97 -11.27
C GLY A 160 -11.41 6.51 -11.03
N ASN A 161 -12.33 5.54 -11.10
CA ASN A 161 -11.99 4.12 -10.94
C ASN A 161 -11.05 3.62 -12.04
N ARG A 162 -11.27 4.01 -13.29
CA ARG A 162 -10.38 3.65 -14.40
C ARG A 162 -9.01 4.33 -14.29
N THR A 163 -8.95 5.55 -13.76
CA THR A 163 -7.67 6.21 -13.48
C THR A 163 -6.85 5.42 -12.47
N LYS A 164 -7.50 4.84 -11.42
CA LYS A 164 -6.85 3.92 -10.46
C LYS A 164 -6.24 2.72 -11.19
N VAL A 165 -7.01 2.07 -12.09
CA VAL A 165 -6.54 0.90 -12.87
C VAL A 165 -5.38 1.27 -13.79
N TYR A 166 -5.43 2.39 -14.51
CA TYR A 166 -4.33 2.83 -15.39
C TYR A 166 -3.08 3.23 -14.61
N THR A 167 -3.27 3.80 -13.41
CA THR A 167 -2.14 4.07 -12.50
C THR A 167 -1.47 2.75 -12.08
N ALA A 168 -2.25 1.75 -11.69
CA ALA A 168 -1.74 0.42 -11.36
C ALA A 168 -1.08 -0.26 -12.56
N ALA A 169 -1.64 -0.11 -13.77
CA ALA A 169 -1.05 -0.62 -15.01
C ALA A 169 0.32 0.02 -15.31
N GLY A 170 0.46 1.32 -15.07
CA GLY A 170 1.75 1.99 -15.16
C GLY A 170 2.77 1.46 -14.15
N CYS A 171 2.34 1.16 -12.91
CA CYS A 171 3.19 0.50 -11.92
C CYS A 171 3.62 -0.90 -12.38
N ALA A 172 2.66 -1.71 -12.87
CA ALA A 172 2.93 -3.04 -13.42
C ALA A 172 4.01 -2.98 -14.51
N GLY A 173 3.85 -2.07 -15.47
CA GLY A 173 4.81 -1.88 -16.56
C GLY A 173 6.18 -1.41 -16.05
N GLY A 174 6.23 -0.46 -15.11
CA GLY A 174 7.49 0.03 -14.56
C GLY A 174 8.29 -1.06 -13.84
N VAL A 175 7.64 -1.84 -12.97
CA VAL A 175 8.27 -2.94 -12.23
C VAL A 175 8.67 -4.09 -13.18
N ALA A 176 7.77 -4.46 -14.11
CA ALA A 176 8.04 -5.49 -15.10
C ALA A 176 9.27 -5.18 -15.96
N ALA A 177 9.39 -3.93 -16.44
CA ALA A 177 10.52 -3.49 -17.23
C ALA A 177 11.83 -3.45 -16.43
N MET A 178 11.77 -3.10 -15.15
CA MET A 178 12.93 -3.02 -14.26
C MET A 178 13.55 -4.38 -13.99
N PHE A 179 12.71 -5.38 -13.72
CA PHE A 179 13.17 -6.73 -13.35
C PHE A 179 13.19 -7.72 -14.52
N ASN A 180 12.75 -7.31 -15.70
CA ASN A 180 12.50 -8.22 -16.82
C ASN A 180 11.48 -9.33 -16.47
N ALA A 181 10.51 -9.00 -15.60
CA ALA A 181 9.60 -9.91 -14.91
C ALA A 181 8.13 -9.48 -15.14
N PRO A 182 7.51 -9.85 -16.29
CA PRO A 182 6.17 -9.39 -16.64
C PRO A 182 5.08 -9.90 -15.70
N ILE A 183 5.13 -11.16 -15.25
CA ILE A 183 4.12 -11.72 -14.33
C ILE A 183 4.23 -11.07 -12.95
N ALA A 184 5.44 -10.90 -12.45
CA ALA A 184 5.69 -10.23 -11.19
C ALA A 184 5.19 -8.77 -11.19
N GLY A 185 5.37 -8.04 -12.30
CA GLY A 185 4.86 -6.68 -12.44
C GLY A 185 3.33 -6.60 -12.31
N VAL A 186 2.60 -7.58 -12.87
CA VAL A 186 1.14 -7.69 -12.74
C VAL A 186 0.74 -7.90 -11.28
N PHE A 187 1.36 -8.88 -10.60
CA PHE A 187 1.02 -9.18 -9.21
C PHE A 187 1.47 -8.08 -8.26
N PHE A 188 2.59 -7.40 -8.50
CA PHE A 188 2.98 -6.21 -7.77
C PHE A 188 1.87 -5.14 -7.80
N ALA A 189 1.33 -4.86 -8.98
CA ALA A 189 0.26 -3.89 -9.11
C ALA A 189 -1.04 -4.36 -8.46
N ALA A 190 -1.37 -5.65 -8.55
CA ALA A 190 -2.58 -6.23 -7.97
C ALA A 190 -2.49 -6.33 -6.43
N GLU A 191 -1.40 -6.87 -5.91
CA GLU A 191 -1.25 -7.22 -4.49
C GLU A 191 -0.80 -6.02 -3.64
N ILE A 192 0.19 -5.24 -4.10
CA ILE A 192 0.77 -4.13 -3.34
C ILE A 192 0.10 -2.79 -3.67
N VAL A 193 -0.12 -2.49 -4.95
CA VAL A 193 -0.65 -1.16 -5.34
C VAL A 193 -2.16 -1.10 -5.16
N LEU A 194 -2.90 -2.12 -5.60
CA LEU A 194 -4.36 -2.23 -5.47
C LEU A 194 -4.80 -2.94 -4.19
N LEU A 195 -3.86 -3.48 -3.38
CA LEU A 195 -4.11 -4.14 -2.10
C LEU A 195 -5.12 -5.31 -2.20
N GLY A 196 -5.04 -6.07 -3.28
CA GLY A 196 -5.96 -7.17 -3.55
C GLY A 196 -7.37 -6.76 -3.98
N THR A 197 -7.69 -5.46 -3.99
CA THR A 197 -9.01 -4.93 -4.39
C THR A 197 -9.07 -4.63 -5.89
N TYR A 198 -9.14 -5.65 -6.73
CA TYR A 198 -9.22 -5.49 -8.18
C TYR A 198 -10.29 -6.39 -8.81
N GLU A 199 -10.91 -5.89 -9.87
CA GLU A 199 -11.85 -6.65 -10.68
C GLU A 199 -11.09 -7.44 -11.76
N ILE A 200 -11.62 -8.59 -12.20
CA ILE A 200 -11.03 -9.42 -13.24
C ILE A 200 -10.82 -8.63 -14.55
N SER A 201 -11.75 -7.74 -14.87
CA SER A 201 -11.66 -6.84 -16.04
C SER A 201 -10.42 -5.93 -15.99
N SER A 202 -10.03 -5.49 -14.82
CA SER A 202 -8.84 -4.66 -14.57
C SER A 202 -7.53 -5.43 -14.72
N PHE A 203 -7.55 -6.73 -14.46
CA PHE A 203 -6.37 -7.59 -14.53
C PHE A 203 -5.78 -7.64 -15.95
N SER A 204 -6.62 -7.71 -16.98
CA SER A 204 -6.18 -7.69 -18.39
C SER A 204 -5.38 -6.43 -18.74
N VAL A 205 -5.76 -5.28 -18.17
CA VAL A 205 -5.07 -4.00 -18.37
C VAL A 205 -3.66 -4.02 -17.76
N LEU A 206 -3.51 -4.64 -16.56
CA LEU A 206 -2.22 -4.83 -15.91
C LEU A 206 -1.31 -5.74 -16.75
N VAL A 207 -1.85 -6.87 -17.23
CA VAL A 207 -1.11 -7.85 -18.04
C VAL A 207 -0.58 -7.22 -19.32
N VAL A 208 -1.43 -6.52 -20.08
CA VAL A 208 -1.04 -5.89 -21.34
C VAL A 208 0.04 -4.82 -21.12
N SER A 209 -0.13 -3.96 -20.11
CA SER A 209 0.85 -2.92 -19.80
C SER A 209 2.19 -3.53 -19.38
N SER A 210 2.16 -4.55 -18.52
CA SER A 210 3.34 -5.26 -18.05
C SER A 210 4.11 -5.93 -19.19
N ALA A 211 3.40 -6.67 -20.05
CA ALA A 211 3.99 -7.34 -21.21
C ALA A 211 4.64 -6.34 -22.18
N MET A 212 3.93 -5.27 -22.54
CA MET A 212 4.46 -4.25 -23.46
C MET A 212 5.67 -3.52 -22.90
N ALA A 213 5.70 -3.23 -21.59
CA ALA A 213 6.85 -2.61 -20.95
C ALA A 213 8.07 -3.55 -20.94
N THR A 214 7.84 -4.85 -20.71
CA THR A 214 8.90 -5.87 -20.77
C THR A 214 9.45 -6.01 -22.19
N VAL A 215 8.60 -6.00 -23.21
CA VAL A 215 9.05 -6.03 -24.63
C VAL A 215 9.97 -4.86 -24.93
N VAL A 216 9.61 -3.64 -24.49
CA VAL A 216 10.47 -2.44 -24.66
C VAL A 216 11.78 -2.61 -23.91
N SER A 217 11.75 -3.08 -22.67
CA SER A 217 12.96 -3.29 -21.87
C SER A 217 13.88 -4.35 -22.49
N ARG A 218 13.31 -5.49 -22.93
CA ARG A 218 14.06 -6.57 -23.60
C ARG A 218 14.68 -6.15 -24.92
N SER A 219 14.00 -5.31 -25.68
CA SER A 219 14.54 -4.79 -26.95
C SER A 219 15.82 -3.97 -26.75
N TYR A 220 16.04 -3.39 -25.55
CA TYR A 220 17.19 -2.58 -25.24
C TYR A 220 18.27 -3.32 -24.43
N TYR A 221 17.87 -4.07 -23.38
CA TYR A 221 18.79 -4.73 -22.45
C TYR A 221 18.98 -6.24 -22.74
N GLY A 222 18.17 -6.85 -23.62
CA GLY A 222 18.15 -8.29 -23.85
C GLY A 222 17.29 -9.08 -22.87
N GLU A 223 17.30 -10.40 -22.99
CA GLU A 223 16.45 -11.33 -22.22
C GLU A 223 17.15 -11.96 -21.00
N ILE A 224 18.27 -11.41 -20.56
CA ILE A 224 19.09 -11.99 -19.48
C ILE A 224 18.34 -11.83 -18.14
N PRO A 225 18.19 -12.92 -17.36
CA PRO A 225 17.66 -12.87 -16.01
C PRO A 225 18.49 -11.92 -15.12
N ALA A 226 17.85 -11.22 -14.18
CA ALA A 226 18.54 -10.29 -13.29
C ALA A 226 19.55 -10.99 -12.38
N PHE A 227 19.23 -12.22 -11.95
CA PHE A 227 20.08 -13.09 -11.16
C PHE A 227 20.20 -14.46 -11.82
N PRO A 228 21.15 -14.65 -12.76
CA PRO A 228 21.44 -15.97 -13.26
C PRO A 228 22.02 -16.81 -12.11
N ILE A 229 21.31 -17.87 -11.74
CA ILE A 229 21.73 -18.81 -10.68
C ILE A 229 22.04 -20.17 -11.30
N PRO A 230 22.95 -20.93 -10.70
CA PRO A 230 23.13 -22.36 -11.05
C PRO A 230 21.81 -23.12 -10.90
N GLU A 231 21.65 -24.20 -11.66
CA GLU A 231 20.49 -25.08 -11.50
C GLU A 231 20.56 -25.75 -10.11
N PHE A 232 19.56 -25.42 -9.29
CA PHE A 232 19.40 -26.03 -7.98
C PHE A 232 18.29 -27.08 -8.03
N HIS A 233 18.60 -28.25 -7.50
CA HIS A 233 17.65 -29.35 -7.32
C HIS A 233 17.46 -29.60 -5.83
N LEU A 234 16.23 -29.94 -5.44
CA LEU A 234 16.01 -30.52 -4.12
C LEU A 234 16.69 -31.92 -4.08
N VAL A 235 17.59 -32.11 -3.15
CA VAL A 235 18.31 -33.40 -2.97
C VAL A 235 17.37 -34.43 -2.37
N ASN A 236 16.67 -34.05 -1.29
CA ASN A 236 15.62 -34.86 -0.66
C ASN A 236 14.44 -33.99 -0.27
N PRO A 237 13.39 -33.94 -1.10
CA PRO A 237 12.24 -33.05 -0.83
C PRO A 237 11.59 -33.24 0.54
N LEU A 238 11.49 -34.52 1.02
CA LEU A 238 10.86 -34.80 2.33
C LEU A 238 11.65 -34.25 3.52
N ALA A 239 12.98 -34.17 3.40
CA ALA A 239 13.84 -33.61 4.44
C ALA A 239 14.02 -32.10 4.30
N GLU A 240 14.11 -31.57 3.06
CA GLU A 240 14.39 -30.18 2.81
C GLU A 240 13.16 -29.26 3.00
N ILE A 241 11.95 -29.72 2.63
CA ILE A 241 10.74 -28.91 2.77
C ILE A 241 10.51 -28.43 4.21
N PRO A 242 10.60 -29.28 5.26
CA PRO A 242 10.52 -28.80 6.64
C PRO A 242 11.59 -27.76 7.00
N LEU A 243 12.81 -27.88 6.47
CA LEU A 243 13.88 -26.91 6.70
C LEU A 243 13.57 -25.55 6.04
N TYR A 244 13.00 -25.55 4.83
CA TYR A 244 12.50 -24.31 4.20
C TYR A 244 11.33 -23.70 4.99
N MET A 245 10.46 -24.51 5.57
CA MET A 245 9.37 -23.99 6.43
C MET A 245 9.92 -23.30 7.70
N ILE A 246 10.94 -23.89 8.34
CA ILE A 246 11.63 -23.27 9.48
C ILE A 246 12.29 -21.95 9.06
N MET A 247 12.94 -21.92 7.89
CA MET A 247 13.50 -20.70 7.33
C MET A 247 12.41 -19.64 7.11
N GLY A 248 11.21 -20.04 6.67
CA GLY A 248 10.07 -19.12 6.54
C GLY A 248 9.68 -18.43 7.85
N VAL A 249 9.65 -19.19 8.95
CA VAL A 249 9.40 -18.60 10.29
C VAL A 249 10.49 -17.58 10.64
N LEU A 250 11.77 -17.92 10.41
CA LEU A 250 12.88 -17.00 10.64
C LEU A 250 12.76 -15.73 9.78
N MET A 251 12.40 -15.87 8.50
CA MET A 251 12.17 -14.73 7.60
C MET A 251 11.08 -13.80 8.13
N GLY A 252 9.95 -14.36 8.60
CA GLY A 252 8.86 -13.58 9.19
C GLY A 252 9.29 -12.79 10.44
N LEU A 253 10.03 -13.43 11.35
CA LEU A 253 10.53 -12.77 12.57
C LEU A 253 11.49 -11.62 12.25
N VAL A 254 12.45 -11.83 11.34
CA VAL A 254 13.41 -10.79 10.94
C VAL A 254 12.71 -9.68 10.14
N ALA A 255 11.66 -10.00 9.37
CA ALA A 255 10.88 -8.99 8.65
C ALA A 255 10.16 -8.01 9.62
N VAL A 256 9.58 -8.52 10.70
CA VAL A 256 8.98 -7.67 11.75
C VAL A 256 10.04 -6.78 12.40
N LEU A 257 11.21 -7.33 12.72
CA LEU A 257 12.35 -6.57 13.25
C LEU A 257 12.81 -5.48 12.26
N HIS A 258 12.87 -5.81 10.96
CA HIS A 258 13.20 -4.85 9.91
C HIS A 258 12.21 -3.69 9.84
N ILE A 259 10.91 -3.98 9.84
CA ILE A 259 9.86 -2.95 9.84
C ILE A 259 9.99 -2.05 11.08
N TYR A 260 10.15 -2.66 12.27
CA TYR A 260 10.31 -1.92 13.52
C TYR A 260 11.54 -0.98 13.49
N ILE A 261 12.73 -1.49 13.12
CA ILE A 261 13.96 -0.69 13.06
C ILE A 261 13.82 0.42 12.01
N PHE A 262 13.22 0.12 10.86
CA PHE A 262 13.03 1.10 9.79
C PHE A 262 12.26 2.33 10.28
N TYR A 263 11.13 2.12 10.92
CA TYR A 263 10.28 3.20 11.41
C TYR A 263 10.86 3.89 12.64
N GLU A 264 11.49 3.17 13.56
CA GLU A 264 12.16 3.73 14.72
C GLU A 264 13.30 4.67 14.33
N VAL A 265 14.16 4.27 13.39
CA VAL A 265 15.25 5.11 12.89
C VAL A 265 14.71 6.35 12.18
N ARG A 266 13.68 6.19 11.38
CA ARG A 266 13.04 7.31 10.68
C ARG A 266 12.45 8.31 11.68
N ASP A 267 11.70 7.84 12.66
CA ASP A 267 11.04 8.68 13.66
C ASP A 267 12.09 9.45 14.49
N ARG A 268 13.24 8.81 14.79
CA ARG A 268 14.39 9.50 15.43
C ARG A 268 14.97 10.59 14.55
N PHE A 269 15.16 10.35 13.23
CA PHE A 269 15.62 11.40 12.32
C PHE A 269 14.59 12.52 12.18
N GLU A 270 13.30 12.21 12.17
CA GLU A 270 12.23 13.22 12.13
C GLU A 270 12.26 14.09 13.40
N ALA A 271 12.48 13.50 14.56
CA ALA A 271 12.54 14.19 15.86
C ALA A 271 13.77 15.11 16.03
N LEU A 272 14.83 14.93 15.21
CA LEU A 272 16.00 15.82 15.29
C LEU A 272 15.62 17.24 14.87
N ASN A 273 15.88 18.20 15.75
CA ASN A 273 15.60 19.62 15.49
C ASN A 273 16.71 20.28 14.64
N ILE A 274 16.97 19.74 13.46
CA ILE A 274 17.93 20.23 12.48
C ILE A 274 17.28 20.36 11.10
N SER A 275 17.88 21.18 10.23
CA SER A 275 17.34 21.37 8.88
C SER A 275 17.14 20.05 8.13
N GLN A 276 16.01 19.91 7.45
CA GLN A 276 15.69 18.73 6.64
C GLN A 276 16.71 18.48 5.51
N HIS A 277 17.53 19.48 5.14
CA HIS A 277 18.57 19.34 4.13
C HIS A 277 19.88 18.74 4.71
N VAL A 278 20.09 18.84 6.01
CA VAL A 278 21.28 18.32 6.71
C VAL A 278 21.11 16.86 7.10
N LYS A 279 19.88 16.43 7.42
CA LYS A 279 19.59 15.04 7.84
C LYS A 279 20.12 13.99 6.85
N PRO A 280 19.88 14.11 5.51
CA PRO A 280 20.40 13.14 4.54
C PRO A 280 21.93 13.11 4.48
N ILE A 281 22.59 14.24 4.69
CA ILE A 281 24.06 14.32 4.72
C ILE A 281 24.61 13.52 5.91
N ILE A 282 24.01 13.68 7.10
CA ILE A 282 24.39 12.90 8.28
C ILE A 282 24.16 11.42 8.03
N GLY A 283 23.00 11.04 7.50
CA GLY A 283 22.70 9.65 7.14
C GLY A 283 23.73 9.06 6.19
N ALA A 284 24.04 9.76 5.10
CA ALA A 284 25.04 9.32 4.13
C ALA A 284 26.44 9.20 4.72
N PHE A 285 26.82 10.12 5.63
CA PHE A 285 28.10 10.03 6.34
C PHE A 285 28.18 8.77 7.21
N ILE A 286 27.12 8.44 7.95
CA ILE A 286 27.03 7.21 8.75
C ILE A 286 27.18 5.97 7.86
N ILE A 287 26.48 5.94 6.71
CA ILE A 287 26.58 4.83 5.75
C ILE A 287 28.01 4.69 5.23
N GLY A 288 28.65 5.79 4.84
CA GLY A 288 30.02 5.77 4.34
C GLY A 288 31.04 5.33 5.37
N CYS A 289 30.90 5.75 6.64
CA CYS A 289 31.74 5.27 7.74
C CYS A 289 31.56 3.76 7.98
N THR A 290 30.34 3.27 7.95
CA THR A 290 30.05 1.83 8.08
C THR A 290 30.63 1.04 6.90
N ALA A 291 30.56 1.60 5.71
CA ALA A 291 31.06 0.98 4.48
C ALA A 291 32.60 0.83 4.43
N ILE A 292 33.34 1.59 5.25
CA ILE A 292 34.80 1.38 5.40
C ILE A 292 35.10 -0.07 5.80
N PHE A 293 34.27 -0.65 6.69
CA PHE A 293 34.43 -2.01 7.20
C PHE A 293 33.60 -3.03 6.42
N PHE A 294 32.43 -2.63 5.92
CA PHE A 294 31.47 -3.49 5.24
C PHE A 294 30.94 -2.82 3.96
N PRO A 295 31.75 -2.74 2.88
CA PRO A 295 31.35 -2.05 1.63
C PRO A 295 30.13 -2.70 0.96
N GLN A 296 29.78 -3.95 1.29
CA GLN A 296 28.62 -4.68 0.77
C GLN A 296 27.27 -4.04 1.09
N ILE A 297 27.19 -3.15 2.09
CA ILE A 297 25.95 -2.45 2.43
C ILE A 297 25.59 -1.35 1.44
N MET A 298 26.55 -0.89 0.63
CA MET A 298 26.36 0.23 -0.29
C MET A 298 25.43 -0.12 -1.45
N GLY A 299 24.69 0.91 -1.94
CA GLY A 299 23.81 0.81 -3.09
C GLY A 299 22.65 -0.18 -2.89
N ASP A 300 22.19 -0.77 -3.99
CA ASP A 300 21.14 -1.80 -4.01
C ASP A 300 21.59 -3.16 -3.46
N GLY A 301 22.90 -3.46 -3.51
CA GLY A 301 23.49 -4.68 -3.00
C GLY A 301 23.43 -5.88 -3.97
N TYR A 302 23.01 -5.69 -5.21
CA TYR A 302 22.85 -6.77 -6.20
C TYR A 302 24.15 -7.51 -6.48
N HIS A 303 25.28 -6.84 -6.37
CA HIS A 303 26.59 -7.49 -6.58
C HIS A 303 26.84 -8.58 -5.55
N TYR A 304 26.65 -8.26 -4.26
CA TYR A 304 26.86 -9.23 -3.19
C TYR A 304 25.80 -10.35 -3.16
N ILE A 305 24.56 -10.05 -3.59
CA ILE A 305 23.55 -11.09 -3.79
C ILE A 305 24.06 -12.18 -4.74
N LYS A 306 24.69 -11.79 -5.86
CA LYS A 306 25.26 -12.75 -6.82
C LYS A 306 26.37 -13.62 -6.20
N ASP A 307 27.21 -13.03 -5.37
CA ASP A 307 28.26 -13.77 -4.65
C ASP A 307 27.65 -14.80 -3.66
N VAL A 308 26.61 -14.40 -2.93
CA VAL A 308 25.90 -15.30 -2.01
C VAL A 308 25.20 -16.44 -2.74
N LEU A 309 24.54 -16.15 -3.87
CA LEU A 309 23.89 -17.14 -4.73
C LEU A 309 24.89 -18.13 -5.33
N ALA A 310 26.11 -17.69 -5.64
CA ALA A 310 27.21 -18.53 -6.10
C ALA A 310 27.86 -19.38 -4.97
N GLY A 311 27.40 -19.22 -3.71
CA GLY A 311 27.93 -19.93 -2.56
C GLY A 311 29.23 -19.35 -1.98
N HIS A 312 29.64 -18.15 -2.40
CA HIS A 312 30.87 -17.49 -1.93
C HIS A 312 30.67 -16.70 -0.64
N GLY A 313 29.49 -16.74 -0.02
CA GLY A 313 29.18 -16.01 1.21
C GLY A 313 29.87 -16.63 2.44
N VAL A 314 30.54 -15.78 3.23
CA VAL A 314 31.14 -16.16 4.51
C VAL A 314 30.09 -15.99 5.61
N ILE A 315 29.78 -17.08 6.36
CA ILE A 315 28.63 -17.13 7.30
C ILE A 315 28.63 -15.97 8.29
N TRP A 316 29.74 -15.68 8.96
CA TRP A 316 29.79 -14.63 9.97
C TRP A 316 29.65 -13.22 9.36
N VAL A 317 30.17 -13.00 8.12
CA VAL A 317 29.97 -11.74 7.39
C VAL A 317 28.50 -11.57 7.02
N MET A 318 27.88 -12.63 6.46
CA MET A 318 26.46 -12.62 6.13
C MET A 318 25.59 -12.34 7.37
N ALA A 319 25.87 -12.97 8.50
CA ALA A 319 25.14 -12.74 9.75
C ALA A 319 25.19 -11.27 10.23
N ILE A 320 26.35 -10.63 10.13
CA ILE A 320 26.51 -9.20 10.45
C ILE A 320 25.79 -8.33 9.42
N LEU A 321 25.89 -8.67 8.15
CA LEU A 321 25.29 -7.90 7.06
C LEU A 321 23.74 -7.87 7.11
N ILE A 322 23.07 -8.86 7.75
CA ILE A 322 21.64 -8.82 8.00
C ILE A 322 21.28 -7.51 8.76
N PHE A 323 21.92 -7.29 9.89
CA PHE A 323 21.64 -6.12 10.73
C PHE A 323 22.16 -4.82 10.13
N LEU A 324 23.34 -4.86 9.51
CA LEU A 324 23.94 -3.68 8.91
C LEU A 324 23.13 -3.18 7.69
N LYS A 325 22.58 -4.09 6.86
CA LYS A 325 21.75 -3.68 5.71
C LYS A 325 20.39 -3.13 6.16
N ILE A 326 19.77 -3.74 7.18
CA ILE A 326 18.56 -3.19 7.82
C ILE A 326 18.82 -1.77 8.30
N PHE A 327 19.90 -1.56 9.07
CA PHE A 327 20.28 -0.26 9.60
C PHE A 327 20.62 0.74 8.49
N ALA A 328 21.43 0.33 7.51
CA ALA A 328 21.83 1.19 6.39
C ALA A 328 20.64 1.71 5.58
N THR A 329 19.68 0.83 5.28
CA THR A 329 18.46 1.22 4.56
C THR A 329 17.59 2.15 5.39
N ALA A 330 17.41 1.83 6.69
CA ALA A 330 16.65 2.65 7.61
C ALA A 330 17.27 4.06 7.76
N VAL A 331 18.61 4.16 7.89
CA VAL A 331 19.33 5.44 7.96
C VAL A 331 19.23 6.21 6.64
N THR A 332 19.43 5.54 5.49
CA THR A 332 19.36 6.21 4.18
C THR A 332 17.99 6.84 3.94
N LEU A 333 16.91 6.03 4.08
CA LEU A 333 15.56 6.49 3.77
C LEU A 333 14.96 7.33 4.91
N GLY A 334 15.26 6.98 6.16
CA GLY A 334 14.79 7.70 7.35
C GLY A 334 15.41 9.08 7.50
N SER A 335 16.68 9.28 7.09
CA SER A 335 17.31 10.60 7.09
C SER A 335 16.81 11.51 5.96
N GLY A 336 16.18 10.95 4.92
CA GLY A 336 15.62 11.71 3.80
C GLY A 336 16.17 11.31 2.42
N GLY A 337 17.04 10.31 2.31
CA GLY A 337 17.45 9.76 1.01
C GLY A 337 16.26 9.23 0.22
N SER A 338 16.31 9.29 -1.10
CA SER A 338 15.22 8.88 -1.99
C SER A 338 15.46 7.48 -2.53
N GLY A 339 14.51 6.57 -2.35
CA GLY A 339 14.64 5.18 -2.81
C GLY A 339 13.50 4.30 -2.34
N GLY A 340 13.67 2.98 -2.56
CA GLY A 340 12.76 1.92 -2.15
C GLY A 340 13.41 0.94 -1.18
N VAL A 341 12.62 0.03 -0.64
CA VAL A 341 13.03 -1.00 0.33
C VAL A 341 13.16 -2.40 -0.28
N PHE A 342 12.78 -2.58 -1.55
CA PHE A 342 12.72 -3.91 -2.18
C PHE A 342 14.11 -4.54 -2.37
N ALA A 343 15.04 -3.87 -3.09
CA ALA A 343 16.40 -4.39 -3.26
C ALA A 343 17.09 -4.65 -1.93
N PRO A 344 17.03 -3.76 -0.92
CA PRO A 344 17.49 -4.09 0.44
C PRO A 344 16.82 -5.32 1.03
N ALA A 345 15.51 -5.52 0.84
CA ALA A 345 14.82 -6.72 1.31
C ALA A 345 15.33 -7.99 0.60
N LEU A 346 15.51 -7.93 -0.72
CA LEU A 346 16.14 -9.02 -1.46
C LEU A 346 17.53 -9.35 -0.91
N PHE A 347 18.36 -8.34 -0.65
CA PHE A 347 19.67 -8.53 -0.06
C PHE A 347 19.60 -9.23 1.31
N ILE A 348 18.78 -8.70 2.22
CA ILE A 348 18.61 -9.27 3.55
C ILE A 348 18.13 -10.72 3.45
N GLY A 349 17.15 -10.99 2.60
CA GLY A 349 16.64 -12.33 2.35
C GLY A 349 17.72 -13.30 1.85
N SER A 350 18.57 -12.85 0.90
CA SER A 350 19.65 -13.68 0.38
C SER A 350 20.70 -14.03 1.45
N VAL A 351 21.10 -13.07 2.28
CA VAL A 351 22.11 -13.32 3.33
C VAL A 351 21.54 -14.13 4.50
N ILE A 352 20.26 -13.99 4.85
CA ILE A 352 19.61 -14.89 5.83
C ILE A 352 19.55 -16.31 5.26
N GLY A 353 19.02 -16.44 4.02
CA GLY A 353 18.91 -17.74 3.35
C GLY A 353 20.27 -18.41 3.17
N GLY A 354 21.28 -17.66 2.73
CA GLY A 354 22.65 -18.16 2.54
C GLY A 354 23.31 -18.59 3.85
N SER A 355 23.15 -17.80 4.94
CA SER A 355 23.66 -18.15 6.26
C SER A 355 22.98 -19.41 6.81
N TYR A 356 21.64 -19.44 6.76
CA TYR A 356 20.84 -20.59 7.17
C TYR A 356 21.19 -21.84 6.35
N GLY A 357 21.24 -21.70 5.03
CA GLY A 357 21.60 -22.80 4.11
C GLY A 357 23.01 -23.34 4.36
N SER A 358 23.96 -22.46 4.66
CA SER A 358 25.33 -22.89 5.01
C SER A 358 25.35 -23.72 6.31
N ILE A 359 24.58 -23.30 7.32
CA ILE A 359 24.48 -24.06 8.59
C ILE A 359 23.80 -25.41 8.35
N VAL A 360 22.67 -25.42 7.65
CA VAL A 360 21.90 -26.64 7.38
C VAL A 360 22.68 -27.63 6.52
N HIS A 361 23.36 -27.14 5.47
CA HIS A 361 24.17 -27.99 4.61
C HIS A 361 25.38 -28.61 5.33
N ASN A 362 26.01 -27.86 6.24
CA ASN A 362 27.09 -28.38 7.07
C ASN A 362 26.60 -29.48 8.05
N LEU A 363 25.35 -29.37 8.55
CA LEU A 363 24.77 -30.37 9.44
C LEU A 363 24.24 -31.59 8.70
N PHE A 364 23.70 -31.40 7.50
CA PHE A 364 23.02 -32.45 6.72
C PHE A 364 23.45 -32.46 5.23
N PRO A 365 24.75 -32.64 4.92
CA PRO A 365 25.27 -32.46 3.56
C PRO A 365 24.72 -33.44 2.52
N SER A 366 24.30 -34.65 2.96
CA SER A 366 23.79 -35.69 2.05
C SER A 366 22.34 -35.54 1.64
N VAL A 367 21.55 -34.63 2.32
CA VAL A 367 20.11 -34.54 2.12
C VAL A 367 19.65 -33.12 1.80
N THR A 368 20.57 -32.16 1.71
CA THR A 368 20.25 -30.74 1.51
C THR A 368 20.99 -30.15 0.31
N ALA A 369 20.33 -29.21 -0.37
CA ALA A 369 20.94 -28.42 -1.45
C ALA A 369 22.04 -27.48 -0.92
N SER A 370 22.77 -26.83 -1.81
CA SER A 370 23.80 -25.86 -1.48
C SER A 370 23.24 -24.61 -0.80
N SER A 371 24.11 -23.87 -0.10
CA SER A 371 23.72 -22.56 0.54
C SER A 371 23.12 -21.56 -0.44
N GLY A 372 23.55 -21.58 -1.71
CA GLY A 372 23.00 -20.71 -2.76
C GLY A 372 21.52 -21.00 -3.07
N ALA A 373 21.07 -22.26 -2.98
CA ALA A 373 19.66 -22.60 -3.15
C ALA A 373 18.80 -21.99 -2.04
N TYR A 374 19.25 -22.08 -0.79
CA TYR A 374 18.57 -21.44 0.35
C TYR A 374 18.61 -19.92 0.24
N ALA A 375 19.72 -19.34 -0.25
CA ALA A 375 19.82 -17.91 -0.52
C ALA A 375 18.80 -17.45 -1.58
N ALA A 376 18.64 -18.22 -2.66
CA ALA A 376 17.67 -17.93 -3.71
C ALA A 376 16.22 -17.94 -3.18
N VAL A 377 15.86 -18.94 -2.37
CA VAL A 377 14.54 -19.00 -1.72
C VAL A 377 14.37 -17.84 -0.73
N GLY A 378 15.42 -17.54 0.03
CA GLY A 378 15.43 -16.46 1.02
C GLY A 378 15.14 -15.07 0.43
N LEU A 379 15.66 -14.77 -0.78
CA LEU A 379 15.37 -13.53 -1.51
C LEU A 379 13.86 -13.23 -1.53
N GLY A 380 13.05 -14.18 -2.01
CA GLY A 380 11.61 -14.01 -2.13
C GLY A 380 10.88 -14.05 -0.80
N ALA A 381 11.26 -14.98 0.06
CA ALA A 381 10.57 -15.19 1.33
C ALA A 381 10.66 -13.96 2.25
N PHE A 382 11.80 -13.28 2.31
CA PHE A 382 11.95 -12.08 3.11
C PHE A 382 11.20 -10.88 2.51
N LEU A 383 11.24 -10.73 1.17
CA LEU A 383 10.46 -9.71 0.48
C LEU A 383 8.96 -9.91 0.74
N ALA A 384 8.46 -11.16 0.59
CA ALA A 384 7.07 -11.51 0.88
C ALA A 384 6.66 -11.15 2.30
N ALA A 385 7.49 -11.51 3.29
CA ALA A 385 7.24 -11.26 4.71
C ALA A 385 7.25 -9.75 5.06
N THR A 386 8.11 -8.96 4.39
CA THR A 386 8.26 -7.53 4.65
C THR A 386 7.14 -6.71 4.01
N THR A 387 6.69 -7.09 2.81
CA THR A 387 5.68 -6.35 2.03
C THR A 387 4.26 -6.92 2.20
N HIS A 388 4.11 -8.08 2.85
CA HIS A 388 2.88 -8.87 2.92
C HIS A 388 2.31 -9.23 1.53
N ALA A 389 3.19 -9.46 0.56
CA ALA A 389 2.86 -9.71 -0.83
C ALA A 389 3.53 -11.00 -1.34
N PRO A 390 3.08 -12.19 -0.88
CA PRO A 390 3.71 -13.45 -1.22
C PRO A 390 3.62 -13.80 -2.70
N ILE A 391 2.50 -13.50 -3.38
CA ILE A 391 2.33 -13.85 -4.81
C ILE A 391 3.32 -13.05 -5.65
N THR A 392 3.44 -11.75 -5.39
CA THR A 392 4.43 -10.88 -6.05
C THR A 392 5.85 -11.41 -5.88
N ALA A 393 6.24 -11.76 -4.67
CA ALA A 393 7.58 -12.24 -4.37
C ALA A 393 7.88 -13.58 -5.04
N ILE A 394 6.94 -14.52 -5.05
CA ILE A 394 7.07 -15.83 -5.70
C ILE A 394 7.34 -15.65 -7.20
N PHE A 395 6.49 -14.90 -7.91
CA PHE A 395 6.66 -14.69 -9.34
C PHE A 395 7.87 -13.82 -9.68
N LEU A 396 8.18 -12.83 -8.83
CA LEU A 396 9.38 -12.01 -9.02
C LEU A 396 10.65 -12.88 -9.02
N LEU A 397 10.80 -13.73 -8.02
CA LEU A 397 11.98 -14.58 -7.93
C LEU A 397 12.01 -15.66 -9.02
N PHE A 398 10.84 -16.22 -9.34
CA PHE A 398 10.74 -17.18 -10.44
C PHE A 398 11.24 -16.56 -11.76
N GLU A 399 10.80 -15.36 -12.10
CA GLU A 399 11.20 -14.68 -13.35
C GLU A 399 12.63 -14.13 -13.28
N MET A 400 13.09 -13.61 -12.12
CA MET A 400 14.44 -13.06 -11.96
C MET A 400 15.52 -14.12 -11.96
N THR A 401 15.22 -15.34 -11.53
CA THR A 401 16.19 -16.45 -11.46
C THR A 401 16.12 -17.37 -12.68
N GLY A 402 14.97 -17.41 -13.36
CA GLY A 402 14.72 -18.32 -14.48
C GLY A 402 14.70 -19.81 -14.11
N ASN A 403 14.73 -20.14 -12.80
CA ASN A 403 14.75 -21.52 -12.30
C ASN A 403 13.39 -21.94 -11.74
N HIS A 404 12.72 -22.87 -12.43
CA HIS A 404 11.40 -23.37 -12.03
C HIS A 404 11.44 -24.39 -10.88
N LEU A 405 12.60 -24.99 -10.60
CA LEU A 405 12.73 -26.07 -9.61
C LEU A 405 12.64 -25.55 -8.17
N ILE A 406 12.94 -24.26 -7.94
CA ILE A 406 12.87 -23.66 -6.62
C ILE A 406 11.49 -23.04 -6.29
N ILE A 407 10.51 -23.16 -7.20
CA ILE A 407 9.20 -22.49 -7.02
C ILE A 407 8.45 -23.02 -5.78
N ILE A 408 8.49 -24.35 -5.53
CA ILE A 408 7.80 -24.94 -4.37
C ILE A 408 8.41 -24.48 -3.04
N PRO A 409 9.75 -24.54 -2.83
CA PRO A 409 10.38 -23.94 -1.66
C PRO A 409 10.04 -22.46 -1.49
N ILE A 410 10.10 -21.63 -2.56
CA ILE A 410 9.77 -20.21 -2.49
C ILE A 410 8.31 -20.01 -2.06
N MET A 411 7.35 -20.76 -2.63
CA MET A 411 5.93 -20.67 -2.27
C MET A 411 5.73 -20.94 -0.77
N LEU A 412 6.23 -22.05 -0.27
CA LEU A 412 6.02 -22.44 1.13
C LEU A 412 6.70 -21.46 2.09
N THR A 413 7.96 -21.12 1.83
CA THR A 413 8.73 -20.22 2.69
C THR A 413 8.14 -18.81 2.70
N SER A 414 7.71 -18.28 1.53
CA SER A 414 7.09 -16.97 1.41
C SER A 414 5.75 -16.88 2.14
N ILE A 415 4.88 -17.89 1.97
CA ILE A 415 3.57 -17.90 2.63
C ILE A 415 3.73 -18.01 4.15
N ILE A 416 4.63 -18.88 4.63
CA ILE A 416 4.87 -19.03 6.07
C ILE A 416 5.48 -17.74 6.64
N GLY A 417 6.49 -17.18 5.95
CA GLY A 417 7.11 -15.92 6.37
C GLY A 417 6.12 -14.78 6.46
N THR A 418 5.25 -14.63 5.46
CA THR A 418 4.18 -13.64 5.45
C THR A 418 3.16 -13.89 6.56
N ALA A 419 2.74 -15.14 6.78
CA ALA A 419 1.78 -15.49 7.83
C ALA A 419 2.34 -15.19 9.25
N VAL A 420 3.62 -15.44 9.49
CA VAL A 420 4.29 -15.10 10.75
C VAL A 420 4.39 -13.59 10.89
N ALA A 421 4.85 -12.89 9.84
CA ALA A 421 5.02 -11.44 9.88
C ALA A 421 3.67 -10.73 10.10
N SER A 422 2.63 -11.06 9.35
CA SER A 422 1.32 -10.43 9.45
C SER A 422 0.58 -10.74 10.77
N LYS A 423 0.84 -11.90 11.39
CA LYS A 423 0.31 -12.22 12.71
C LYS A 423 0.95 -11.36 13.82
N LEU A 424 2.24 -11.04 13.70
CA LEU A 424 2.98 -10.24 14.67
C LEU A 424 2.84 -8.74 14.42
N ASN A 425 2.73 -8.34 13.18
CA ASN A 425 2.51 -6.97 12.74
C ASN A 425 1.53 -6.97 11.57
N ALA A 426 0.32 -6.45 11.79
CA ALA A 426 -0.73 -6.40 10.76
C ALA A 426 -0.34 -5.56 9.54
N ASP A 427 0.54 -4.58 9.72
CA ASP A 427 0.99 -3.67 8.67
C ASP A 427 2.28 -4.17 8.01
N SER A 428 2.35 -4.06 6.68
CA SER A 428 3.58 -4.20 5.92
C SER A 428 4.44 -2.93 6.04
N ILE A 429 5.70 -3.01 5.60
CA ILE A 429 6.59 -1.83 5.56
C ILE A 429 6.00 -0.67 4.74
N ASP A 430 5.08 -0.95 3.84
CA ASP A 430 4.44 0.04 2.96
C ASP A 430 3.18 0.66 3.57
N THR A 431 2.55 0.03 4.57
CA THR A 431 1.23 0.42 5.09
C THR A 431 1.24 1.01 6.50
N VAL A 432 2.31 0.82 7.30
CA VAL A 432 2.42 1.33 8.69
C VAL A 432 2.03 2.80 8.82
N ASP A 433 2.51 3.69 7.93
CA ASP A 433 2.18 5.12 7.99
C ASP A 433 0.69 5.39 7.79
N LEU A 434 0.02 4.57 7.00
CA LEU A 434 -1.41 4.74 6.73
C LEU A 434 -2.23 4.38 7.96
N THR A 435 -1.86 3.29 8.63
CA THR A 435 -2.49 2.90 9.90
C THR A 435 -2.20 3.92 11.00
N ARG A 436 -0.97 4.47 11.08
CA ARG A 436 -0.62 5.57 12.01
C ARG A 436 -1.47 6.83 11.75
N GLU A 437 -1.80 7.13 10.49
CA GLU A 437 -2.72 8.20 10.11
C GLU A 437 -4.21 7.81 10.28
N ARG A 438 -4.51 6.63 10.85
CA ARG A 438 -5.85 6.03 10.99
C ARG A 438 -6.57 5.86 9.65
N ILE A 439 -5.82 5.56 8.61
CA ILE A 439 -6.32 5.30 7.27
C ILE A 439 -6.30 3.79 7.04
N ASP A 440 -7.45 3.15 7.10
CA ASP A 440 -7.58 1.75 6.72
C ASP A 440 -7.78 1.66 5.19
N ILE A 441 -6.80 1.09 4.51
CA ILE A 441 -6.82 0.98 3.05
C ILE A 441 -7.51 -0.33 2.61
N HIS A 442 -7.58 -1.34 3.47
CA HIS A 442 -8.14 -2.65 3.15
C HIS A 442 -9.66 -2.62 3.09
N GLU A 443 -10.30 -1.67 3.78
CA GLU A 443 -11.76 -1.54 3.85
C GLU A 443 -12.41 -0.85 2.64
N GLY A 444 -11.64 -0.37 1.68
CA GLY A 444 -12.14 0.34 0.51
C GLY A 444 -12.45 1.83 0.74
N ARG A 445 -12.58 2.57 -0.39
CA ARG A 445 -12.79 4.04 -0.38
C ARG A 445 -14.07 4.46 0.33
N GLU A 446 -15.13 3.67 0.20
CA GLU A 446 -16.46 3.99 0.74
C GLU A 446 -16.47 3.95 2.26
N ILE A 447 -15.92 2.89 2.83
CA ILE A 447 -15.80 2.71 4.28
C ILE A 447 -14.86 3.76 4.88
N ALA A 448 -13.73 4.04 4.22
CA ALA A 448 -12.80 5.09 4.68
C ALA A 448 -13.45 6.48 4.69
N ILE A 449 -14.33 6.81 3.73
CA ILE A 449 -15.10 8.05 3.73
C ILE A 449 -16.09 8.04 4.90
N MET A 450 -16.84 6.96 5.11
CA MET A 450 -17.79 6.85 6.21
C MET A 450 -17.11 6.97 7.58
N LYS A 451 -15.97 6.33 7.79
CA LYS A 451 -15.17 6.44 9.02
C LYS A 451 -14.60 7.84 9.27
N SER A 452 -14.43 8.63 8.22
CA SER A 452 -13.92 10.02 8.34
C SER A 452 -14.98 11.05 8.78
N ILE A 453 -16.25 10.68 8.78
CA ILE A 453 -17.36 11.58 9.14
C ILE A 453 -17.82 11.23 10.56
N ARG A 454 -17.76 12.21 11.48
CA ARG A 454 -18.22 12.06 12.85
C ARG A 454 -19.74 12.19 12.93
N VAL A 455 -20.34 11.39 13.81
CA VAL A 455 -21.78 11.41 14.10
C VAL A 455 -22.24 12.79 14.53
N GLY A 456 -21.50 13.48 15.39
CA GLY A 456 -21.81 14.83 15.85
C GLY A 456 -21.92 15.91 14.76
N LYS A 457 -21.47 15.65 13.51
CA LYS A 457 -21.65 16.54 12.36
C LYS A 457 -22.91 16.27 11.55
N VAL A 458 -23.63 15.22 11.90
CA VAL A 458 -24.76 14.68 11.11
C VAL A 458 -26.04 14.62 11.91
N ILE A 459 -25.96 14.65 13.25
CA ILE A 459 -27.12 14.57 14.15
C ILE A 459 -28.07 15.74 13.94
N THR A 460 -29.35 15.49 14.22
CA THR A 460 -30.38 16.53 14.42
C THR A 460 -30.41 16.85 15.91
N GLU A 461 -30.08 18.08 16.26
CA GLU A 461 -30.01 18.56 17.67
C GLU A 461 -31.40 18.84 18.26
N GLU A 462 -32.38 19.16 17.43
CA GLU A 462 -33.79 19.34 17.86
C GLU A 462 -34.42 17.96 18.06
N VAL A 463 -34.59 17.53 19.30
CA VAL A 463 -35.15 16.24 19.69
C VAL A 463 -36.40 16.43 20.53
N ASP A 464 -37.49 15.81 20.11
CA ASP A 464 -38.68 15.70 20.90
C ASP A 464 -38.53 14.58 21.93
N PHE A 465 -38.65 14.92 23.22
CA PHE A 465 -38.56 13.97 24.33
C PHE A 465 -39.95 13.66 24.88
N ILE A 466 -40.09 12.48 25.46
CA ILE A 466 -41.27 12.13 26.19
C ILE A 466 -40.94 11.70 27.63
N SER A 467 -41.71 12.12 28.61
CA SER A 467 -41.53 11.70 30.00
C SER A 467 -41.93 10.25 30.18
N GLU A 468 -41.18 9.48 30.97
CA GLU A 468 -41.54 8.09 31.34
C GLU A 468 -42.91 8.00 32.03
N LYS A 469 -43.35 9.09 32.71
CA LYS A 469 -44.64 9.20 33.39
C LYS A 469 -45.79 9.60 32.50
N ALA A 470 -45.54 9.94 31.24
CA ALA A 470 -46.59 10.34 30.30
C ALA A 470 -47.52 9.14 30.01
N ASN A 471 -48.80 9.44 29.78
CA ASN A 471 -49.77 8.42 29.38
C ASN A 471 -49.69 8.13 27.87
N VAL A 472 -50.26 6.97 27.48
CA VAL A 472 -50.21 6.53 26.09
C VAL A 472 -51.01 7.42 25.15
N ASP A 473 -52.09 8.10 25.62
CA ASP A 473 -52.87 8.98 24.79
C ASP A 473 -52.08 10.27 24.42
N HIS A 474 -51.30 10.80 25.36
CA HIS A 474 -50.40 11.92 25.08
C HIS A 474 -49.25 11.51 24.08
N LEU A 475 -48.73 10.31 24.20
CA LEU A 475 -47.77 9.77 23.23
C LEU A 475 -48.39 9.70 21.82
N LEU A 476 -49.64 9.27 21.68
CA LEU A 476 -50.32 9.21 20.39
C LEU A 476 -50.53 10.61 19.77
N GLU A 477 -50.81 11.63 20.59
CA GLU A 477 -50.84 13.03 20.11
C GLU A 477 -49.49 13.48 19.55
N ILE A 478 -48.38 13.14 20.24
CA ILE A 478 -47.00 13.44 19.76
C ILE A 478 -46.75 12.74 18.43
N PHE A 479 -47.11 11.45 18.29
CA PHE A 479 -46.95 10.74 17.00
C PHE A 479 -47.77 11.38 15.86
N GLN A 480 -48.96 11.94 16.17
CA GLN A 480 -49.78 12.63 15.17
C GLN A 480 -49.21 13.98 14.74
N MET A 481 -48.49 14.68 15.64
CA MET A 481 -47.85 15.96 15.37
C MET A 481 -46.48 15.82 14.72
N ALA A 482 -45.80 14.73 14.97
CA ALA A 482 -44.47 14.48 14.44
C ALA A 482 -44.51 14.23 12.93
N LYS A 483 -43.80 15.07 12.17
CA LYS A 483 -43.76 14.96 10.70
C LYS A 483 -42.74 13.96 10.19
N ASP A 484 -41.58 13.84 10.85
CA ASP A 484 -40.38 13.14 10.32
C ASP A 484 -39.67 12.26 11.36
N SER A 485 -40.22 12.08 12.58
CA SER A 485 -39.62 11.25 13.63
C SER A 485 -40.59 10.15 14.05
N PHE A 486 -40.08 8.94 14.11
CA PHE A 486 -40.85 7.74 14.51
C PHE A 486 -40.33 7.11 15.80
N TYR A 487 -39.26 7.67 16.36
CA TYR A 487 -38.59 7.23 17.58
C TYR A 487 -38.42 8.44 18.52
N PHE A 488 -38.85 8.29 19.77
CA PHE A 488 -38.73 9.33 20.77
C PHE A 488 -37.95 8.80 21.97
N PRO A 489 -36.86 9.48 22.37
CA PRO A 489 -36.20 9.18 23.63
C PRO A 489 -37.13 9.42 24.81
N VAL A 490 -37.19 8.45 25.73
CA VAL A 490 -37.95 8.53 26.97
C VAL A 490 -37.02 8.98 28.07
N ILE A 491 -37.37 10.07 28.76
CA ILE A 491 -36.57 10.64 29.82
C ILE A 491 -37.22 10.55 31.19
N ASP A 492 -36.40 10.43 32.23
CA ASP A 492 -36.79 10.53 33.61
C ASP A 492 -37.00 11.99 34.08
N GLU A 493 -37.29 12.18 35.39
CA GLU A 493 -37.40 13.51 35.98
C GLU A 493 -36.12 14.30 36.03
N THR A 494 -34.95 13.63 35.89
CA THR A 494 -33.64 14.27 35.90
C THR A 494 -33.17 14.65 34.49
N GLY A 495 -33.90 14.22 33.44
CA GLY A 495 -33.58 14.51 32.04
C GLY A 495 -32.70 13.44 31.36
N HIS A 496 -32.36 12.34 32.08
CA HIS A 496 -31.61 11.24 31.50
C HIS A 496 -32.51 10.26 30.75
N MET A 497 -31.98 9.71 29.66
CA MET A 497 -32.71 8.74 28.85
C MET A 497 -32.82 7.39 29.57
N VAL A 498 -34.06 6.95 29.81
CA VAL A 498 -34.37 5.65 30.40
C VAL A 498 -34.80 4.61 29.36
N GLY A 499 -35.13 5.04 28.16
CA GLY A 499 -35.58 4.18 27.08
C GLY A 499 -35.81 4.91 25.78
N ILE A 500 -36.28 4.19 24.78
CA ILE A 500 -36.77 4.73 23.51
C ILE A 500 -38.13 4.13 23.21
N ILE A 501 -39.01 4.91 22.59
CA ILE A 501 -40.33 4.45 22.18
C ILE A 501 -40.58 4.72 20.71
N SER A 502 -41.16 3.76 20.03
CA SER A 502 -41.56 3.82 18.63
C SER A 502 -43.01 3.48 18.42
N LEU A 503 -43.57 3.76 17.24
CA LEU A 503 -44.92 3.40 16.88
C LEU A 503 -45.14 1.86 16.97
N GLN A 504 -44.07 1.08 16.85
CA GLN A 504 -44.13 -0.37 16.90
C GLN A 504 -44.40 -0.90 18.32
N ASP A 505 -43.87 -0.19 19.33
CA ASP A 505 -44.08 -0.52 20.75
C ASP A 505 -45.53 -0.28 21.17
N VAL A 506 -46.20 0.70 20.57
CA VAL A 506 -47.60 1.07 20.86
C VAL A 506 -48.61 0.18 20.16
N LYS A 507 -48.26 -0.51 19.09
CA LYS A 507 -49.18 -1.36 18.30
C LYS A 507 -49.94 -2.37 19.11
N GLY A 508 -49.30 -3.00 20.11
CA GLY A 508 -49.90 -4.01 20.97
C GLY A 508 -51.00 -3.49 21.89
N ILE A 509 -50.97 -2.18 22.18
CA ILE A 509 -51.84 -1.55 23.21
C ILE A 509 -52.97 -0.72 22.56
N LEU A 510 -52.85 -0.42 21.25
CA LEU A 510 -53.82 0.42 20.54
C LEU A 510 -55.26 -0.02 20.65
N HIS A 511 -55.53 -1.33 20.74
CA HIS A 511 -56.86 -1.93 20.78
C HIS A 511 -57.38 -2.17 22.19
N ASP A 512 -56.52 -2.05 23.22
CA ASP A 512 -56.91 -2.26 24.61
C ASP A 512 -57.08 -0.92 25.34
N LYS A 513 -58.34 -0.53 25.55
CA LYS A 513 -58.70 0.73 26.15
C LYS A 513 -58.32 0.84 27.63
N GLU A 514 -58.33 -0.27 28.37
CA GLU A 514 -57.96 -0.27 29.79
C GLU A 514 -56.46 -0.15 29.98
N LEU A 515 -55.68 -0.89 29.20
CA LEU A 515 -54.22 -0.75 29.17
C LEU A 515 -53.76 0.64 28.73
N ARG A 516 -54.40 1.26 27.74
CA ARG A 516 -54.08 2.59 27.28
C ARG A 516 -54.26 3.67 28.34
N LEU A 517 -55.25 3.53 29.22
CA LEU A 517 -55.52 4.46 30.29
C LEU A 517 -54.65 4.27 31.54
N SER A 518 -54.14 3.05 31.74
CA SER A 518 -53.41 2.67 32.95
C SER A 518 -51.88 2.62 32.77
N ALA A 519 -51.39 2.34 31.54
CA ALA A 519 -49.97 2.21 31.27
C ALA A 519 -49.31 3.57 31.07
N THR A 520 -48.09 3.71 31.57
CA THR A 520 -47.21 4.83 31.31
C THR A 520 -46.25 4.54 30.14
N VAL A 521 -45.67 5.55 29.54
CA VAL A 521 -44.64 5.40 28.49
C VAL A 521 -43.47 4.58 29.01
N GLY A 522 -43.09 4.74 30.28
CA GLY A 522 -42.03 3.96 30.94
C GLY A 522 -42.28 2.47 31.04
N ASP A 523 -43.57 2.04 31.06
CA ASP A 523 -43.96 0.63 31.11
C ASP A 523 -43.79 -0.07 29.76
N ILE A 524 -43.87 0.69 28.66
CA ILE A 524 -43.91 0.14 27.30
C ILE A 524 -42.68 0.46 26.46
N CYS A 525 -41.81 1.37 26.92
CA CYS A 525 -40.60 1.75 26.20
C CYS A 525 -39.57 0.64 26.20
N THR A 526 -38.76 0.60 25.15
CA THR A 526 -37.59 -0.28 25.08
C THR A 526 -36.46 0.33 25.92
N ARG A 527 -36.06 -0.35 27.00
CA ARG A 527 -35.04 0.13 27.95
C ARG A 527 -33.60 -0.14 27.53
N ASN A 528 -33.36 -1.22 26.81
CA ASN A 528 -32.01 -1.56 26.32
C ASN A 528 -31.74 -0.85 24.97
N VAL A 529 -31.45 0.43 25.03
CA VAL A 529 -31.31 1.29 23.86
C VAL A 529 -29.87 1.27 23.37
N LEU A 530 -29.70 1.03 22.07
CA LEU A 530 -28.43 1.20 21.40
C LEU A 530 -28.20 2.70 21.19
N THR A 531 -27.09 3.22 21.73
CA THR A 531 -26.72 4.63 21.63
C THR A 531 -25.41 4.83 20.88
N LEU A 532 -25.20 6.02 20.36
CA LEU A 532 -23.94 6.49 19.79
C LEU A 532 -23.49 7.73 20.53
N THR A 533 -22.21 8.08 20.38
CA THR A 533 -21.65 9.35 20.86
C THR A 533 -21.32 10.27 19.68
N PRO A 534 -21.20 11.60 19.89
CA PRO A 534 -20.78 12.53 18.83
C PRO A 534 -19.44 12.18 18.19
N ASP A 535 -18.56 11.49 18.92
CA ASP A 535 -17.24 11.09 18.46
C ASP A 535 -17.24 9.79 17.62
N ASP A 536 -18.31 9.03 17.63
CA ASP A 536 -18.47 7.89 16.75
C ASP A 536 -18.48 8.33 15.28
N ASN A 537 -18.23 7.37 14.39
CA ASN A 537 -18.25 7.62 12.95
C ASN A 537 -19.53 7.05 12.31
N ILE A 538 -19.88 7.58 11.13
CA ILE A 538 -21.13 7.17 10.46
C ILE A 538 -21.06 5.73 9.91
N TYR A 539 -19.89 5.10 9.80
CA TYR A 539 -19.76 3.68 9.45
C TYR A 539 -20.32 2.79 10.58
N THR A 540 -19.95 3.10 11.83
CA THR A 540 -20.50 2.41 13.02
C THR A 540 -22.02 2.58 13.08
N ALA A 541 -22.51 3.81 12.84
CA ALA A 541 -23.94 4.07 12.78
C ALA A 541 -24.65 3.23 11.70
N MET A 542 -24.07 3.17 10.49
CA MET A 542 -24.65 2.40 9.37
C MET A 542 -24.70 0.91 9.68
N THR A 543 -23.65 0.37 10.30
CA THR A 543 -23.62 -1.02 10.75
C THR A 543 -24.75 -1.31 11.76
N TYR A 544 -25.01 -0.38 12.67
CA TYR A 544 -26.09 -0.55 13.65
C TYR A 544 -27.47 -0.47 12.99
N PHE A 545 -27.68 0.43 12.03
CA PHE A 545 -28.91 0.51 11.26
C PHE A 545 -29.20 -0.80 10.50
N ASP A 546 -28.16 -1.39 9.88
CA ASP A 546 -28.32 -2.60 9.07
C ASP A 546 -28.52 -3.86 9.94
N VAL A 547 -27.74 -4.01 11.02
CA VAL A 547 -27.81 -5.20 11.89
C VAL A 547 -29.10 -5.24 12.73
N ARG A 548 -29.58 -4.07 13.18
CA ARG A 548 -30.77 -3.97 14.04
C ARG A 548 -32.06 -3.65 13.30
N GLY A 549 -31.97 -3.26 12.01
CA GLY A 549 -33.14 -2.89 11.22
C GLY A 549 -33.86 -1.63 11.71
N ILE A 550 -33.15 -0.74 12.43
CA ILE A 550 -33.69 0.53 12.98
C ILE A 550 -33.43 1.68 12.03
N ALA A 551 -34.23 2.74 12.12
CA ALA A 551 -34.10 3.91 11.25
C ALA A 551 -33.50 5.14 11.94
N GLU A 552 -33.55 5.19 13.27
CA GLU A 552 -33.07 6.29 14.09
C GLU A 552 -32.35 5.75 15.33
N ILE A 553 -31.25 6.41 15.73
CA ILE A 553 -30.45 6.07 16.91
C ILE A 553 -30.24 7.32 17.76
N PRO A 554 -30.52 7.29 19.07
CA PRO A 554 -30.21 8.40 19.96
C PRO A 554 -28.70 8.53 20.15
N VAL A 555 -28.24 9.79 20.14
CA VAL A 555 -26.83 10.14 20.38
C VAL A 555 -26.75 10.76 21.77
N VAL A 556 -25.91 10.18 22.62
CA VAL A 556 -25.72 10.59 24.01
C VAL A 556 -24.35 11.22 24.20
N GLU A 557 -24.19 12.08 25.19
CA GLU A 557 -22.92 12.73 25.48
C GLU A 557 -21.84 11.72 25.86
N SER A 558 -22.18 10.77 26.71
CA SER A 558 -21.36 9.59 27.02
C SER A 558 -22.26 8.36 27.28
N PRO A 559 -21.75 7.13 27.08
CA PRO A 559 -22.52 5.90 27.36
C PRO A 559 -22.95 5.79 28.83
N GLU A 560 -22.24 6.47 29.74
CA GLU A 560 -22.47 6.45 31.18
C GLU A 560 -23.51 7.48 31.62
N ASP A 561 -23.54 8.64 30.96
CA ASP A 561 -24.37 9.78 31.35
C ASP A 561 -25.78 9.73 30.74
N GLN A 562 -25.99 9.01 29.64
CA GLN A 562 -27.28 8.86 28.95
C GLN A 562 -28.02 10.18 28.66
N TRP A 563 -27.29 11.32 28.63
CA TRP A 563 -27.84 12.61 28.24
C TRP A 563 -27.92 12.70 26.73
N VAL A 564 -29.12 12.80 26.17
CA VAL A 564 -29.33 12.80 24.73
C VAL A 564 -28.98 14.18 24.15
N VAL A 565 -27.98 14.21 23.25
CA VAL A 565 -27.53 15.43 22.55
C VAL A 565 -28.13 15.55 21.15
N GLY A 566 -28.75 14.49 20.62
CA GLY A 566 -29.37 14.51 19.31
C GLY A 566 -29.91 13.15 18.88
N MET A 567 -30.57 13.13 17.72
CA MET A 567 -31.00 11.93 17.03
C MET A 567 -30.25 11.77 15.70
N LEU A 568 -29.78 10.58 15.40
CA LEU A 568 -29.17 10.25 14.11
C LEU A 568 -30.14 9.43 13.27
N LYS A 569 -30.52 9.95 12.12
CA LYS A 569 -31.40 9.27 11.16
C LYS A 569 -30.59 8.59 10.06
N ARG A 570 -30.97 7.39 9.65
CA ARG A 570 -30.33 6.65 8.55
C ARG A 570 -30.24 7.47 7.26
N ARG A 571 -31.28 8.26 6.95
CA ARG A 571 -31.31 9.16 5.79
C ARG A 571 -30.20 10.19 5.85
N ASP A 572 -30.00 10.81 7.01
CA ASP A 572 -29.03 11.89 7.18
C ASP A 572 -27.58 11.36 7.06
N VAL A 573 -27.33 10.11 7.49
CA VAL A 573 -26.07 9.40 7.29
C VAL A 573 -25.78 9.20 5.79
N ILE A 574 -26.76 8.74 5.03
CA ILE A 574 -26.64 8.54 3.58
C ILE A 574 -26.41 9.88 2.87
N ASP A 575 -27.12 10.93 3.26
CA ASP A 575 -26.97 12.27 2.69
C ASP A 575 -25.62 12.90 3.02
N ALA A 576 -25.12 12.69 4.24
CA ALA A 576 -23.79 13.15 4.65
C ALA A 576 -22.68 12.45 3.85
N TYR A 577 -22.80 11.14 3.68
CA TYR A 577 -21.91 10.36 2.84
C TYR A 577 -21.91 10.85 1.38
N ASN A 578 -23.10 11.00 0.77
CA ASN A 578 -23.23 11.47 -0.60
C ASN A 578 -22.66 12.87 -0.80
N ARG A 579 -22.91 13.79 0.15
CA ARG A 579 -22.32 15.15 0.14
C ARG A 579 -20.80 15.13 0.18
N GLU A 580 -20.20 14.26 0.99
CA GLU A 580 -18.75 14.17 1.10
C GLU A 580 -18.12 13.52 -0.16
N VAL A 581 -18.78 12.51 -0.75
CA VAL A 581 -18.39 11.91 -2.04
C VAL A 581 -18.43 12.96 -3.15
N LEU A 582 -19.51 13.77 -3.21
CA LEU A 582 -19.66 14.85 -4.19
C LEU A 582 -18.63 15.97 -3.99
N LYS A 583 -18.37 16.40 -2.75
CA LYS A 583 -17.33 17.39 -2.44
C LYS A 583 -15.96 16.92 -2.91
N LYS A 584 -15.60 15.66 -2.63
CA LYS A 584 -14.33 15.06 -3.09
C LYS A 584 -14.31 14.92 -4.61
N GLY A 585 -15.39 14.54 -5.25
CA GLY A 585 -15.53 14.46 -6.72
C GLY A 585 -15.49 15.84 -7.42
N ILE A 586 -16.12 16.86 -6.84
CA ILE A 586 -16.10 18.25 -7.35
C ILE A 586 -14.73 18.89 -7.13
N SER A 587 -14.09 18.67 -5.99
CA SER A 587 -12.73 19.16 -5.72
C SER A 587 -11.71 18.54 -6.70
N GLU A 588 -11.91 17.28 -7.08
CA GLU A 588 -11.13 16.62 -8.13
C GLU A 588 -11.39 17.25 -9.52
N ARG A 589 -12.64 17.62 -9.85
CA ARG A 589 -12.99 18.32 -11.09
C ARG A 589 -12.50 19.77 -11.11
N SER A 590 -12.66 20.52 -10.02
CA SER A 590 -12.19 21.91 -9.91
C SER A 590 -10.66 22.02 -9.92
N ALA A 591 -9.95 21.05 -9.34
CA ALA A 591 -8.50 20.97 -9.45
C ALA A 591 -8.03 20.62 -10.87
N SER A 592 -8.86 19.94 -11.68
CA SER A 592 -8.57 19.69 -13.09
C SER A 592 -8.85 20.90 -13.99
N ILE A 593 -9.84 21.74 -13.63
CA ILE A 593 -10.23 22.93 -14.41
C ILE A 593 -9.27 24.12 -14.14
N LYS A 594 -8.69 24.24 -12.93
CA LYS A 594 -7.68 25.26 -12.62
C LYS A 594 -6.28 24.98 -13.22
N LEU A 595 -6.14 23.92 -13.99
CA LEU A 595 -4.87 23.45 -14.59
C LEU A 595 -4.93 23.42 -16.14
N THR A 596 -6.01 23.90 -16.75
CA THR A 596 -6.12 24.35 -18.13
C THR A 596 -6.08 25.87 -18.22
#